data_597e58762c46e5d68c867c0b563e17b3
#
_entry.id   597e58762c46e5d68c867c0b563e17b3
#
_cell.length_a   1.000
_cell.length_b   1.000
_cell.length_c   1.000
_cell.angle_alpha   90.00
_cell.angle_beta   90.00
_cell.angle_gamma   90.00
#
_symmetry.space_group_name_H-M   'P 1'
#
loop_
_entity.id
_entity.type
_entity.pdbx_description
1 polymer ?
#
loop_
_entity_poly.entity_id
_entity_poly.type
_entity_poly.pdbx_seq_one_letter_code
_entity_poly.pdbx_strand_id
1 'polypeptide(L)'
;MKYRLLYLAMIAAAVALSSCAEGEIPTPTPSEPQISAPYVEGEVIVKFTPQVADMIAQVEATRGAATRSGAVALDEVLEAIEGYELERVFPIDERTEERTREQGLHQWYVVRFGAGCTAEQVAERLQTLGEVQAVDFN
;
A
#
# COMPACT_ATOMS: atom_id res chain seq x y z
N MET A 1 56.15 4.59 -52.69
CA MET A 1 56.53 5.05 -51.33
C MET A 1 56.24 6.53 -51.07
N LYS A 2 55.79 7.31 -52.05
CA LYS A 2 55.54 8.76 -51.83
C LYS A 2 54.20 9.12 -51.23
N TYR A 3 53.26 8.21 -51.15
CA TYR A 3 51.90 8.48 -50.61
C TYR A 3 51.72 8.11 -49.13
N ARG A 4 52.66 7.42 -48.51
CA ARG A 4 52.60 7.07 -47.09
C ARG A 4 52.95 8.26 -46.17
N LEU A 5 53.75 9.22 -46.69
CA LEU A 5 54.05 10.43 -45.88
C LEU A 5 52.91 11.47 -45.86
N LEU A 6 52.08 11.47 -46.92
CA LEU A 6 50.96 12.40 -47.01
C LEU A 6 49.76 11.98 -46.10
N TYR A 7 49.63 10.67 -45.83
CA TYR A 7 48.60 10.18 -44.96
C TYR A 7 48.90 10.42 -43.45
N LEU A 8 50.17 10.47 -43.09
CA LEU A 8 50.58 10.76 -41.71
C LEU A 8 50.45 12.25 -41.34
N ALA A 9 50.51 13.13 -42.34
CA ALA A 9 50.33 14.58 -42.10
C ALA A 9 48.84 14.99 -41.96
N MET A 10 47.89 14.17 -42.48
CA MET A 10 46.48 14.47 -42.41
C MET A 10 45.82 13.98 -41.11
N ILE A 11 46.44 13.05 -40.39
CA ILE A 11 45.89 12.52 -39.12
C ILE A 11 46.26 13.44 -37.95
N ALA A 12 47.26 14.29 -38.06
CA ALA A 12 47.70 15.17 -36.99
C ALA A 12 46.87 16.46 -36.86
N ALA A 13 45.98 16.77 -37.82
CA ALA A 13 45.19 18.01 -37.81
C ALA A 13 43.74 17.83 -37.27
N ALA A 14 43.33 16.60 -36.90
CA ALA A 14 41.98 16.29 -36.51
C ALA A 14 41.75 16.14 -34.97
N VAL A 15 42.78 16.41 -34.17
CA VAL A 15 42.71 16.17 -32.70
C VAL A 15 42.62 17.46 -31.85
N ALA A 16 42.45 18.63 -32.47
CA ALA A 16 42.48 19.90 -31.71
C ALA A 16 41.14 20.64 -31.59
N LEU A 17 39.99 19.97 -31.76
CA LEU A 17 38.67 20.61 -31.61
C LEU A 17 37.68 19.74 -30.80
N SER A 18 38.12 19.24 -29.66
CA SER A 18 37.27 18.55 -28.73
C SER A 18 37.58 19.01 -27.30
N SER A 19 37.31 20.28 -27.02
CA SER A 19 37.34 20.77 -25.65
C SER A 19 36.35 21.93 -25.49
N CYS A 20 35.09 21.61 -25.54
CA CYS A 20 34.05 22.31 -24.84
C CYS A 20 33.13 21.23 -24.29
N ALA A 21 33.56 20.64 -23.19
CA ALA A 21 32.63 19.99 -22.27
C ALA A 21 31.90 21.13 -21.58
N GLU A 22 30.80 21.62 -22.18
CA GLU A 22 29.74 22.24 -21.45
C GLU A 22 29.22 21.17 -20.51
N GLY A 23 29.48 21.37 -19.21
CA GLY A 23 28.85 20.62 -18.17
C GLY A 23 27.34 20.81 -18.33
N GLU A 24 26.68 19.86 -18.96
CA GLU A 24 25.25 19.69 -18.80
C GLU A 24 25.02 19.47 -17.31
N ILE A 25 24.63 20.54 -16.64
CA ILE A 25 23.94 20.43 -15.36
C ILE A 25 22.79 19.48 -15.66
N PRO A 26 22.69 18.29 -15.01
CA PRO A 26 21.54 17.46 -15.19
C PRO A 26 20.34 18.32 -14.77
N THR A 27 19.57 18.74 -15.76
CA THR A 27 18.26 19.32 -15.52
C THR A 27 17.53 18.26 -14.71
N PRO A 28 17.10 18.55 -13.45
CA PRO A 28 16.27 17.60 -12.74
C PRO A 28 15.08 17.35 -13.64
N THR A 29 15.00 16.13 -14.18
CA THR A 29 13.79 15.64 -14.84
C THR A 29 12.66 16.03 -13.90
N PRO A 30 11.66 16.82 -14.32
CA PRO A 30 10.51 17.07 -13.48
C PRO A 30 10.00 15.68 -13.10
N SER A 31 10.17 15.30 -11.84
CA SER A 31 9.50 14.13 -11.31
C SER A 31 8.05 14.34 -11.69
N GLU A 32 7.53 13.49 -12.58
CA GLU A 32 6.08 13.44 -12.77
C GLU A 32 5.48 13.51 -11.38
N PRO A 33 4.48 14.37 -11.16
CA PRO A 33 3.80 14.38 -9.88
C PRO A 33 3.35 12.95 -9.66
N GLN A 34 4.02 12.24 -8.77
CA GLN A 34 3.52 10.99 -8.26
C GLN A 34 2.19 11.38 -7.67
N ILE A 35 1.13 11.07 -8.39
CA ILE A 35 -0.22 11.15 -7.86
C ILE A 35 -0.17 10.15 -6.72
N SER A 36 0.11 10.66 -5.53
CA SER A 36 0.01 9.91 -4.29
C SER A 36 -1.40 9.34 -4.33
N ALA A 37 -1.51 8.03 -4.26
CA ALA A 37 -2.81 7.38 -4.24
C ALA A 37 -3.67 8.14 -3.20
N PRO A 38 -4.94 8.44 -3.49
CA PRO A 38 -5.77 9.25 -2.59
C PRO A 38 -6.15 8.52 -1.30
N TYR A 39 -5.38 7.53 -0.89
CA TYR A 39 -5.59 6.69 0.28
C TYR A 39 -4.26 6.37 0.97
N VAL A 40 -4.33 5.92 2.22
CA VAL A 40 -3.17 5.51 3.01
C VAL A 40 -2.73 4.11 2.58
N GLU A 41 -1.46 3.98 2.18
CA GLU A 41 -0.89 2.69 1.82
C GLU A 41 -0.74 1.79 3.06
N GLY A 42 -1.00 0.49 2.89
CA GLY A 42 -0.84 -0.50 3.96
C GLY A 42 -2.06 -0.67 4.85
N GLU A 43 -3.17 0.03 4.57
CA GLU A 43 -4.41 -0.13 5.31
C GLU A 43 -5.66 0.02 4.42
N VAL A 44 -6.71 -0.69 4.80
CA VAL A 44 -8.06 -0.57 4.22
C VAL A 44 -9.09 -0.54 5.32
N ILE A 45 -10.20 0.15 5.08
CA ILE A 45 -11.35 0.17 5.98
C ILE A 45 -12.33 -0.91 5.54
N VAL A 46 -12.74 -1.75 6.47
CA VAL A 46 -13.60 -2.89 6.20
C VAL A 46 -14.82 -2.86 7.11
N LYS A 47 -15.99 -3.06 6.54
CA LYS A 47 -17.20 -3.32 7.28
C LYS A 47 -17.48 -4.82 7.30
N PHE A 48 -17.37 -5.43 8.47
CA PHE A 48 -17.67 -6.83 8.65
C PHE A 48 -19.17 -7.06 8.93
N THR A 49 -19.60 -8.32 8.78
CA THR A 49 -20.93 -8.71 9.29
C THR A 49 -20.98 -8.59 10.82
N PRO A 50 -22.17 -8.41 11.42
CA PRO A 50 -22.30 -8.31 12.87
C PRO A 50 -21.69 -9.50 13.62
N GLN A 51 -21.83 -10.70 13.06
CA GLN A 51 -21.31 -11.93 13.65
C GLN A 51 -19.77 -11.90 13.74
N VAL A 52 -19.11 -11.48 12.66
CA VAL A 52 -17.64 -11.38 12.64
C VAL A 52 -17.16 -10.26 13.56
N ALA A 53 -17.83 -9.12 13.56
CA ALA A 53 -17.50 -8.02 14.48
C ALA A 53 -17.59 -8.44 15.96
N ASP A 54 -18.58 -9.24 16.31
CA ASP A 54 -18.71 -9.78 17.67
C ASP A 54 -17.63 -10.82 18.00
N MET A 55 -17.22 -11.64 17.01
CA MET A 55 -16.11 -12.58 17.19
C MET A 55 -14.78 -11.84 17.41
N ILE A 56 -14.50 -10.80 16.61
CA ILE A 56 -13.30 -9.97 16.78
C ILE A 56 -13.32 -9.32 18.18
N ALA A 57 -14.46 -8.78 18.61
CA ALA A 57 -14.62 -8.19 19.93
C ALA A 57 -14.28 -9.17 21.07
N GLN A 58 -14.67 -10.43 20.94
CA GLN A 58 -14.33 -11.46 21.92
C GLN A 58 -12.83 -11.77 21.94
N VAL A 59 -12.18 -11.78 20.78
CA VAL A 59 -10.72 -11.97 20.67
C VAL A 59 -9.99 -10.79 21.31
N GLU A 60 -10.42 -9.55 21.02
CA GLU A 60 -9.87 -8.33 21.64
C GLU A 60 -9.97 -8.36 23.15
N ALA A 61 -11.15 -8.69 23.68
CA ALA A 61 -11.38 -8.79 25.12
C ALA A 61 -10.51 -9.83 25.83
N THR A 62 -10.11 -10.88 25.11
CA THR A 62 -9.33 -12.00 25.65
C THR A 62 -7.81 -11.80 25.54
N ARG A 63 -7.35 -11.13 24.48
CA ARG A 63 -5.94 -11.04 24.11
C ARG A 63 -5.39 -9.61 24.03
N GLY A 64 -6.23 -8.59 24.16
CA GLY A 64 -5.85 -7.18 24.13
C GLY A 64 -5.66 -6.57 22.75
N ALA A 65 -5.39 -7.37 21.71
CA ALA A 65 -5.33 -6.92 20.33
C ALA A 65 -5.81 -8.05 19.40
N ALA A 66 -6.58 -7.70 18.38
CA ALA A 66 -7.04 -8.66 17.39
C ALA A 66 -6.08 -8.68 16.20
N THR A 67 -5.39 -9.82 16.03
CA THR A 67 -4.64 -10.14 14.82
C THR A 67 -5.37 -11.18 13.96
N ARG A 68 -6.46 -11.73 14.50
CA ARG A 68 -7.34 -12.72 13.85
C ARG A 68 -8.79 -12.40 14.17
N SER A 69 -9.66 -12.68 13.22
CA SER A 69 -11.10 -12.44 13.36
C SER A 69 -11.83 -13.55 14.11
N GLY A 70 -11.28 -14.76 14.09
CA GLY A 70 -11.94 -15.99 14.54
C GLY A 70 -12.83 -16.63 13.48
N ALA A 71 -13.01 -16.00 12.32
CA ALA A 71 -13.67 -16.59 11.16
C ALA A 71 -12.61 -17.19 10.23
N VAL A 72 -12.69 -18.51 9.95
CA VAL A 72 -11.62 -19.25 9.26
C VAL A 72 -11.32 -18.66 7.88
N ALA A 73 -12.34 -18.39 7.08
CA ALA A 73 -12.17 -17.87 5.72
C ALA A 73 -11.53 -16.48 5.71
N LEU A 74 -11.92 -15.62 6.66
CA LEU A 74 -11.32 -14.29 6.81
C LEU A 74 -9.87 -14.40 7.32
N ASP A 75 -9.61 -15.27 8.28
CA ASP A 75 -8.27 -15.47 8.84
C ASP A 75 -7.29 -16.00 7.79
N GLU A 76 -7.73 -16.87 6.87
CA GLU A 76 -6.92 -17.33 5.72
C GLU A 76 -6.55 -16.16 4.78
N VAL A 77 -7.49 -15.25 4.52
CA VAL A 77 -7.20 -14.07 3.69
C VAL A 77 -6.28 -13.10 4.42
N LEU A 78 -6.51 -12.86 5.72
CA LEU A 78 -5.64 -12.01 6.54
C LEU A 78 -4.20 -12.54 6.56
N GLU A 79 -4.01 -13.86 6.65
CA GLU A 79 -2.69 -14.48 6.57
C GLU A 79 -2.06 -14.29 5.18
N ALA A 80 -2.84 -14.46 4.10
CA ALA A 80 -2.37 -14.31 2.72
C ALA A 80 -1.98 -12.87 2.33
N ILE A 81 -2.53 -11.86 3.00
CA ILE A 81 -2.18 -10.44 2.82
C ILE A 81 -1.17 -9.94 3.86
N GLU A 82 -0.62 -10.84 4.69
CA GLU A 82 0.23 -10.47 5.81
C GLU A 82 -0.44 -9.45 6.76
N GLY A 83 -1.75 -9.62 6.97
CA GLY A 83 -2.54 -8.80 7.89
C GLY A 83 -2.07 -9.00 9.32
N TYR A 84 -1.72 -7.91 9.98
CA TYR A 84 -1.12 -7.98 11.32
C TYR A 84 -1.93 -7.24 12.39
N GLU A 85 -2.90 -6.43 12.01
CA GLU A 85 -3.69 -5.66 12.95
C GLU A 85 -5.11 -5.40 12.44
N LEU A 86 -6.07 -5.59 13.33
CA LEU A 86 -7.47 -5.21 13.17
C LEU A 86 -7.79 -4.17 14.24
N GLU A 87 -8.01 -2.93 13.84
CA GLU A 87 -8.32 -1.82 14.73
C GLU A 87 -9.72 -1.28 14.46
N ARG A 88 -10.49 -0.98 15.50
CA ARG A 88 -11.81 -0.39 15.33
C ARG A 88 -11.73 1.03 14.83
N VAL A 89 -12.47 1.36 13.77
CA VAL A 89 -12.62 2.75 13.30
C VAL A 89 -13.33 3.59 14.37
N PHE A 90 -14.34 3.01 15.03
CA PHE A 90 -15.11 3.69 16.09
C PHE A 90 -14.86 2.97 17.42
N PRO A 91 -14.07 3.58 18.34
CA PRO A 91 -13.88 3.03 19.67
C PRO A 91 -15.22 2.88 20.40
N ILE A 92 -15.39 1.77 21.11
CA ILE A 92 -16.58 1.54 21.92
C ILE A 92 -16.32 2.07 23.33
N ASP A 93 -17.19 2.98 23.78
CA ASP A 93 -17.29 3.43 25.15
C ASP A 93 -18.57 2.82 25.77
N GLU A 94 -18.52 2.37 27.01
CA GLU A 94 -19.67 1.79 27.71
C GLU A 94 -20.93 2.67 27.65
N ARG A 95 -20.76 4.01 27.59
CA ARG A 95 -21.85 4.98 27.50
C ARG A 95 -22.50 5.05 26.14
N THR A 96 -21.78 4.64 25.08
CA THR A 96 -22.21 4.77 23.68
C THR A 96 -22.39 3.42 23.00
N GLU A 97 -22.08 2.32 23.67
CA GLU A 97 -22.06 0.97 23.10
C GLU A 97 -23.40 0.62 22.42
N GLU A 98 -24.51 0.82 23.10
CA GLU A 98 -25.83 0.51 22.56
C GLU A 98 -26.09 1.26 21.25
N ARG A 99 -25.84 2.58 21.24
CA ARG A 99 -26.01 3.42 20.04
C ARG A 99 -25.04 3.03 18.92
N THR A 100 -23.80 2.73 19.26
CA THR A 100 -22.77 2.31 18.31
C THR A 100 -23.16 1.00 17.64
N ARG A 101 -23.76 0.07 18.39
CA ARG A 101 -24.29 -1.20 17.88
C ARG A 101 -25.53 -0.99 17.02
N GLU A 102 -26.51 -0.18 17.47
CA GLU A 102 -27.72 0.14 16.71
C GLU A 102 -27.41 0.76 15.34
N GLN A 103 -26.40 1.61 15.27
CA GLN A 103 -25.96 2.25 14.03
C GLN A 103 -25.01 1.38 13.19
N GLY A 104 -24.62 0.20 13.66
CA GLY A 104 -23.70 -0.69 12.98
C GLY A 104 -22.25 -0.16 12.91
N LEU A 105 -21.89 0.83 13.73
CA LEU A 105 -20.55 1.41 13.75
C LEU A 105 -19.51 0.44 14.33
N HIS A 106 -19.94 -0.49 15.19
CA HIS A 106 -19.09 -1.53 15.76
C HIS A 106 -18.54 -2.52 14.73
N GLN A 107 -19.06 -2.50 13.49
CA GLN A 107 -18.67 -3.39 12.40
C GLN A 107 -17.50 -2.88 11.57
N TRP A 108 -17.07 -1.62 11.78
CA TRP A 108 -16.05 -0.97 10.99
C TRP A 108 -14.68 -1.11 11.62
N TYR A 109 -13.74 -1.66 10.83
CA TYR A 109 -12.36 -1.91 11.24
C TYR A 109 -11.38 -1.38 10.20
N VAL A 110 -10.22 -0.92 10.66
CA VAL A 110 -9.03 -0.76 9.82
C VAL A 110 -8.28 -2.09 9.83
N VAL A 111 -8.00 -2.60 8.66
CA VAL A 111 -7.15 -3.77 8.46
C VAL A 111 -5.80 -3.28 7.97
N ARG A 112 -4.74 -3.52 8.75
CA ARG A 112 -3.36 -3.23 8.35
C ARG A 112 -2.70 -4.47 7.82
N PHE A 113 -1.96 -4.32 6.71
CA PHE A 113 -1.36 -5.43 5.97
C PHE A 113 0.06 -5.12 5.54
N GLY A 114 0.81 -6.18 5.16
CA GLY A 114 2.21 -6.09 4.75
C GLY A 114 2.41 -5.45 3.38
N ALA A 115 3.64 -5.01 3.12
CA ALA A 115 4.03 -4.33 1.89
C ALA A 115 4.00 -5.24 0.63
N GLY A 116 3.70 -6.53 0.78
CA GLY A 116 3.61 -7.49 -0.32
C GLY A 116 2.34 -7.37 -1.19
N CYS A 117 1.35 -6.59 -0.75
CA CYS A 117 0.08 -6.38 -1.43
C CYS A 117 -0.22 -4.88 -1.57
N THR A 118 -0.97 -4.51 -2.62
CA THR A 118 -1.54 -3.16 -2.72
C THR A 118 -2.93 -3.10 -2.08
N ALA A 119 -3.39 -1.90 -1.70
CA ALA A 119 -4.70 -1.73 -1.08
C ALA A 119 -5.83 -2.23 -1.98
N GLU A 120 -5.72 -2.06 -3.30
CA GLU A 120 -6.70 -2.55 -4.27
C GLU A 120 -6.76 -4.08 -4.30
N GLN A 121 -5.60 -4.75 -4.30
CA GLN A 121 -5.54 -6.22 -4.27
C GLN A 121 -6.13 -6.78 -2.99
N VAL A 122 -5.88 -6.12 -1.86
CA VAL A 122 -6.46 -6.49 -0.57
C VAL A 122 -7.96 -6.28 -0.56
N ALA A 123 -8.44 -5.12 -1.04
CA ALA A 123 -9.85 -4.81 -1.15
C ALA A 123 -10.58 -5.83 -2.03
N GLU A 124 -10.03 -6.19 -3.19
CA GLU A 124 -10.60 -7.19 -4.08
C GLU A 124 -10.75 -8.56 -3.40
N ARG A 125 -9.72 -9.02 -2.69
CA ARG A 125 -9.77 -10.30 -1.97
C ARG A 125 -10.81 -10.28 -0.84
N LEU A 126 -10.83 -9.22 -0.05
CA LEU A 126 -11.77 -9.08 1.07
C LEU A 126 -13.22 -9.00 0.60
N GLN A 127 -13.50 -8.31 -0.50
CA GLN A 127 -14.85 -8.20 -1.06
C GLN A 127 -15.44 -9.53 -1.54
N THR A 128 -14.61 -10.54 -1.80
CA THR A 128 -15.11 -11.88 -2.19
C THR A 128 -15.65 -12.70 -1.02
N LEU A 129 -15.38 -12.27 0.22
CA LEU A 129 -15.77 -12.98 1.43
C LEU A 129 -17.21 -12.65 1.84
N GLY A 130 -17.97 -13.64 2.23
CA GLY A 130 -19.31 -13.47 2.79
C GLY A 130 -19.35 -12.77 4.15
N GLU A 131 -18.23 -12.75 4.83
CA GLU A 131 -17.98 -12.08 6.12
C GLU A 131 -17.83 -10.57 6.01
N VAL A 132 -17.60 -10.08 4.80
CA VAL A 132 -17.35 -8.66 4.50
C VAL A 132 -18.57 -8.05 3.83
N GLN A 133 -19.06 -6.93 4.34
CA GLN A 133 -20.18 -6.17 3.78
C GLN A 133 -19.72 -5.05 2.85
N ALA A 134 -18.62 -4.40 3.18
CA ALA A 134 -18.04 -3.32 2.38
C ALA A 134 -16.53 -3.19 2.65
N VAL A 135 -15.81 -2.72 1.66
CA VAL A 135 -14.39 -2.31 1.79
C VAL A 135 -14.26 -0.92 1.20
N ASP A 136 -13.52 -0.07 1.89
CA ASP A 136 -13.24 1.30 1.50
C ASP A 136 -11.75 1.62 1.75
N PHE A 137 -11.28 2.70 1.16
CA PHE A 137 -9.90 3.16 1.33
C PHE A 137 -9.86 4.29 2.37
N ASN A 138 -8.81 4.28 3.20
CA ASN A 138 -8.65 5.30 4.26
C ASN A 138 -7.99 6.58 3.72
#